data_d4337a99699e0cbaccc8428b660b4588
#
_entry.id   d4337a99699e0cbaccc8428b660b4588
#
_cell.length_a   1.000
_cell.length_b   1.000
_cell.length_c   1.000
_cell.angle_alpha   90.00
_cell.angle_beta   90.00
_cell.angle_gamma   90.00
#
_symmetry.space_group_name_H-M   'P 1'
#
loop_
_entity.id
_entity.type
_entity.pdbx_description
1 polymer ?
#
loop_
_entity_poly.entity_id
_entity_poly.type
_entity_poly.pdbx_seq_one_letter_code
_entity_poly.pdbx_strand_id
1 'polypeptide(L)'
;MTAGSILAGFNRSVTEATTGFEAYLRRPGAVPILIIVLWACAVLPNLPLRAFIHEEGTNAEIARDILTRGDFLQPYVYGIRWHEKPSLLSWLIAGFAIVTGGVNEWSARLPTMLSVLITTLMVQAVTRRHAGLNASVFAALAFIFCPLLLQKLTIAEPDTLVTVLSFGALVVWWSGVAAGRLTILHWIGSGLLLAALAMAKGPQPAAFFGLGVLAYLLIERRWRDLPGWVLCMIMPAAAVAAWGAAVYRPGDETAWISYARLNGWPPFYSYVTRSIHDIGSLYLELLPASLLIPFIPWPWRRTSEPGDIPSVVAPMILYSGICTAILVWWPGFNTRYAMPIAPSLAVLAGVAWDRLELSRYAIVRRAATAILCLLVIYQFVISMVVVPLLYDRFGENRIAGKAIEQAILADPAPAYCLRLDTNVFFYVHVPLRCLDLQGMATLDPPAWLLMPHAAVSEFAKLRPDLNVRIVKDGLTEHQFTAARIEKK
;
A
#
# COMPACT_ATOMS: atom_id res chain seq x y z
N MET A 1 7.66 43.44 30.73
CA MET A 1 7.31 43.13 29.35
C MET A 1 5.82 42.88 29.30
N THR A 2 5.08 43.63 28.52
CA THR A 2 3.62 43.45 28.40
C THR A 2 3.32 42.28 27.47
N ALA A 3 2.23 41.54 27.70
CA ALA A 3 1.82 40.44 26.80
C ALA A 3 1.75 40.85 25.33
N GLY A 4 1.45 42.12 25.05
CA GLY A 4 1.43 42.70 23.72
C GLY A 4 2.81 42.78 23.04
N SER A 5 3.87 43.04 23.82
CA SER A 5 5.24 43.06 23.25
C SER A 5 5.80 41.67 22.94
N ILE A 6 5.39 40.66 23.73
CA ILE A 6 5.75 39.24 23.48
C ILE A 6 5.01 38.72 22.23
N LEU A 7 3.71 39.02 22.08
CA LEU A 7 2.92 38.66 20.90
C LEU A 7 3.43 39.34 19.62
N ALA A 8 3.82 40.62 19.69
CA ALA A 8 4.37 41.36 18.57
C ALA A 8 5.76 40.80 18.15
N GLY A 9 6.62 40.47 19.13
CA GLY A 9 7.91 39.83 18.88
C GLY A 9 7.75 38.44 18.24
N PHE A 10 6.84 37.60 18.77
CA PHE A 10 6.52 36.28 18.22
C PHE A 10 5.99 36.37 16.79
N ASN A 11 5.03 37.28 16.52
CA ASN A 11 4.51 37.49 15.16
C ASN A 11 5.58 37.94 14.16
N ARG A 12 6.51 38.78 14.58
CA ARG A 12 7.64 39.23 13.75
C ARG A 12 8.58 38.07 13.43
N SER A 13 8.98 37.29 14.41
CA SER A 13 9.85 36.13 14.24
C SER A 13 9.21 35.07 13.34
N VAL A 14 7.91 34.80 13.49
CA VAL A 14 7.15 33.87 12.63
C VAL A 14 7.10 34.40 11.18
N THR A 15 6.91 35.71 10.99
CA THR A 15 6.89 36.31 9.64
C THR A 15 8.26 36.24 8.96
N GLU A 16 9.33 36.54 9.68
CA GLU A 16 10.71 36.43 9.17
C GLU A 16 11.10 34.99 8.83
N ALA A 17 10.72 34.02 9.69
CA ALA A 17 10.93 32.60 9.43
C ALA A 17 10.15 32.10 8.21
N THR A 18 8.90 32.52 8.05
CA THR A 18 8.07 32.13 6.88
C THR A 18 8.59 32.72 5.58
N THR A 19 9.06 33.98 5.57
CA THR A 19 9.66 34.59 4.37
C THR A 19 10.99 33.94 4.00
N GLY A 20 11.83 33.61 4.98
CA GLY A 20 13.07 32.86 4.77
C GLY A 20 12.83 31.46 4.22
N PHE A 21 11.83 30.76 4.75
CA PHE A 21 11.46 29.42 4.29
C PHE A 21 10.88 29.45 2.86
N GLU A 22 10.02 30.40 2.51
CA GLU A 22 9.52 30.58 1.13
C GLU A 22 10.65 30.87 0.16
N ALA A 23 11.64 31.70 0.56
CA ALA A 23 12.84 31.97 -0.24
C ALA A 23 13.70 30.72 -0.45
N TYR A 24 13.82 29.87 0.57
CA TYR A 24 14.50 28.57 0.48
C TYR A 24 13.77 27.65 -0.51
N LEU A 25 12.45 27.52 -0.41
CA LEU A 25 11.65 26.64 -1.28
C LEU A 25 11.73 27.02 -2.78
N ARG A 26 12.07 28.29 -3.08
CA ARG A 26 12.28 28.76 -4.46
C ARG A 26 13.62 28.27 -5.07
N ARG A 27 14.55 27.79 -4.26
CA ARG A 27 15.81 27.26 -4.78
C ARG A 27 15.58 25.95 -5.54
N PRO A 28 16.29 25.72 -6.66
CA PRO A 28 16.22 24.47 -7.39
C PRO A 28 16.51 23.29 -6.47
N GLY A 29 15.67 22.26 -6.49
CA GLY A 29 15.84 21.04 -5.69
C GLY A 29 15.40 21.15 -4.22
N ALA A 30 15.12 22.33 -3.66
CA ALA A 30 14.75 22.48 -2.25
C ALA A 30 13.47 21.70 -1.87
N VAL A 31 12.44 21.71 -2.72
CA VAL A 31 11.18 21.00 -2.44
C VAL A 31 11.37 19.48 -2.49
N PRO A 32 12.00 18.86 -3.48
CA PRO A 32 12.35 17.44 -3.44
C PRO A 32 13.16 17.05 -2.20
N ILE A 33 14.17 17.84 -1.83
CA ILE A 33 14.96 17.59 -0.61
C ILE A 33 14.09 17.64 0.64
N LEU A 34 13.21 18.65 0.77
CA LEU A 34 12.27 18.74 1.87
C LEU A 34 11.37 17.49 1.95
N ILE A 35 10.83 17.04 0.81
CA ILE A 35 9.98 15.84 0.75
C ILE A 35 10.78 14.61 1.22
N ILE A 36 12.02 14.43 0.75
CA ILE A 36 12.89 13.31 1.15
C ILE A 36 13.14 13.35 2.64
N VAL A 37 13.47 14.52 3.20
CA VAL A 37 13.73 14.68 4.64
C VAL A 37 12.47 14.36 5.46
N LEU A 38 11.33 14.93 5.09
CA LEU A 38 10.06 14.67 5.80
C LEU A 38 9.66 13.19 5.71
N TRP A 39 9.80 12.57 4.54
CA TRP A 39 9.58 11.14 4.36
C TRP A 39 10.52 10.33 5.25
N ALA A 40 11.83 10.62 5.21
CA ALA A 40 12.82 9.89 6.02
C ALA A 40 12.52 10.01 7.52
N CYS A 41 12.18 11.21 7.99
CA CYS A 41 11.79 11.43 9.39
C CYS A 41 10.50 10.71 9.78
N ALA A 42 9.56 10.56 8.83
CA ALA A 42 8.28 9.90 9.08
C ALA A 42 8.37 8.38 9.11
N VAL A 43 9.27 7.78 8.31
CA VAL A 43 9.23 6.32 8.07
C VAL A 43 10.45 5.55 8.59
N LEU A 44 11.65 6.15 8.64
CA LEU A 44 12.86 5.42 9.02
C LEU A 44 13.00 5.18 10.53
N PRO A 45 12.59 6.09 11.43
CA PRO A 45 12.84 5.90 12.84
C PRO A 45 12.12 4.65 13.39
N ASN A 46 12.87 3.83 14.13
CA ASN A 46 12.36 2.63 14.81
C ASN A 46 11.60 1.63 13.92
N LEU A 47 11.83 1.66 12.61
CA LEU A 47 11.20 0.79 11.64
C LEU A 47 11.26 -0.71 12.01
N PRO A 48 12.41 -1.26 12.48
CA PRO A 48 12.52 -2.67 12.81
C PRO A 48 11.87 -3.04 14.16
N LEU A 49 11.47 -2.08 14.99
CA LEU A 49 10.89 -2.39 16.31
C LEU A 49 9.52 -3.03 16.19
N ARG A 50 8.70 -2.58 15.24
CA ARG A 50 7.39 -3.19 15.01
C ARG A 50 7.56 -4.54 14.30
N ALA A 51 7.00 -5.60 14.88
CA ALA A 51 6.91 -6.91 14.24
C ALA A 51 6.02 -6.86 12.99
N PHE A 52 6.08 -7.88 12.16
CA PHE A 52 5.20 -8.02 10.99
C PHE A 52 3.74 -8.17 11.40
N ILE A 53 2.86 -7.55 10.63
CA ILE A 53 1.40 -7.57 10.77
C ILE A 53 0.73 -7.76 9.40
N HIS A 54 -0.52 -8.14 9.38
CA HIS A 54 -1.31 -8.35 8.16
C HIS A 54 -0.62 -9.30 7.16
N GLU A 55 -0.36 -8.84 5.91
CA GLU A 55 0.28 -9.65 4.86
C GLU A 55 1.82 -9.52 4.85
N GLU A 56 2.43 -8.75 5.78
CA GLU A 56 3.88 -8.51 5.78
C GLU A 56 4.68 -9.82 5.90
N GLY A 57 4.32 -10.66 6.87
CA GLY A 57 4.99 -11.95 7.10
C GLY A 57 4.87 -12.89 5.91
N THR A 58 3.74 -12.89 5.21
CA THR A 58 3.55 -13.69 4.00
C THR A 58 4.46 -13.23 2.87
N ASN A 59 4.50 -11.92 2.59
CA ASN A 59 5.36 -11.38 1.54
C ASN A 59 6.85 -11.57 1.86
N ALA A 60 7.24 -11.46 3.15
CA ALA A 60 8.60 -11.69 3.60
C ALA A 60 8.99 -13.17 3.51
N GLU A 61 8.09 -14.09 3.88
CA GLU A 61 8.36 -15.53 3.78
C GLU A 61 8.46 -16.01 2.33
N ILE A 62 7.59 -15.50 1.44
CA ILE A 62 7.72 -15.74 -0.01
C ILE A 62 9.09 -15.28 -0.51
N ALA A 63 9.56 -14.10 -0.07
CA ALA A 63 10.88 -13.59 -0.47
C ALA A 63 12.02 -14.48 0.08
N ARG A 64 11.87 -15.03 1.30
CA ARG A 64 12.81 -15.97 1.90
C ARG A 64 12.84 -17.29 1.13
N ASP A 65 11.68 -17.83 0.77
CA ASP A 65 11.56 -19.06 -0.04
C ASP A 65 12.21 -18.88 -1.42
N ILE A 66 11.95 -17.76 -2.10
CA ILE A 66 12.58 -17.41 -3.38
C ILE A 66 14.12 -17.42 -3.27
N LEU A 67 14.68 -16.80 -2.26
CA LEU A 67 16.15 -16.75 -2.06
C LEU A 67 16.75 -18.10 -1.70
N THR A 68 16.03 -18.94 -0.99
CA THR A 68 16.53 -20.26 -0.56
C THR A 68 16.39 -21.32 -1.65
N ARG A 69 15.31 -21.29 -2.42
CA ARG A 69 15.02 -22.30 -3.45
C ARG A 69 15.41 -21.88 -4.87
N GLY A 70 15.58 -20.57 -5.11
CA GLY A 70 15.86 -20.03 -6.42
C GLY A 70 14.66 -20.03 -7.39
N ASP A 71 13.46 -20.36 -6.92
CA ASP A 71 12.25 -20.37 -7.76
C ASP A 71 11.46 -19.07 -7.58
N PHE A 72 11.56 -18.20 -8.59
CA PHE A 72 10.88 -16.91 -8.62
C PHE A 72 9.42 -17.00 -9.08
N LEU A 73 9.05 -18.06 -9.79
CA LEU A 73 7.70 -18.19 -10.35
C LEU A 73 6.72 -18.86 -9.41
N GLN A 74 7.15 -19.94 -8.75
CA GLN A 74 6.29 -20.72 -7.86
C GLN A 74 6.86 -20.73 -6.43
N PRO A 75 6.58 -19.69 -5.63
CA PRO A 75 7.01 -19.66 -4.24
C PRO A 75 6.14 -20.55 -3.37
N TYR A 76 6.66 -20.86 -2.18
CA TYR A 76 5.97 -21.58 -1.12
C TYR A 76 6.01 -20.80 0.19
N VAL A 77 5.04 -21.05 1.03
CA VAL A 77 4.94 -20.51 2.38
C VAL A 77 4.84 -21.69 3.35
N TYR A 78 5.90 -21.98 4.06
CA TYR A 78 6.01 -23.13 4.99
C TYR A 78 5.59 -24.48 4.35
N GLY A 79 6.01 -24.69 3.09
CA GLY A 79 5.72 -25.91 2.32
C GLY A 79 4.36 -25.91 1.60
N ILE A 80 3.51 -24.90 1.82
CA ILE A 80 2.27 -24.72 1.08
C ILE A 80 2.57 -23.88 -0.17
N ARG A 81 2.14 -24.38 -1.32
CA ARG A 81 2.31 -23.66 -2.59
C ARG A 81 1.51 -22.35 -2.60
N TRP A 82 2.19 -21.25 -2.88
CA TRP A 82 1.56 -19.94 -3.02
C TRP A 82 1.24 -19.66 -4.48
N HIS A 83 -0.05 -19.55 -4.81
CA HIS A 83 -0.52 -19.35 -6.19
C HIS A 83 -1.71 -18.38 -6.30
N GLU A 84 -2.03 -17.66 -5.21
CA GLU A 84 -3.19 -16.75 -5.19
C GLU A 84 -3.01 -15.56 -6.13
N LYS A 85 -1.80 -15.00 -6.15
CA LYS A 85 -1.44 -13.80 -6.93
C LYS A 85 0.04 -13.82 -7.27
N PRO A 86 0.47 -13.15 -8.35
CA PRO A 86 1.89 -12.97 -8.65
C PRO A 86 2.58 -12.20 -7.53
N SER A 87 3.88 -12.41 -7.37
CA SER A 87 4.66 -12.03 -6.18
C SER A 87 5.67 -10.91 -6.44
N LEU A 88 5.35 -9.90 -7.27
CA LEU A 88 6.29 -8.81 -7.58
C LEU A 88 6.83 -8.12 -6.31
N LEU A 89 5.97 -7.89 -5.30
CA LEU A 89 6.44 -7.29 -4.04
C LEU A 89 7.49 -8.17 -3.39
N SER A 90 7.28 -9.50 -3.32
CA SER A 90 8.24 -10.42 -2.73
C SER A 90 9.54 -10.52 -3.55
N TRP A 91 9.48 -10.35 -4.88
CA TRP A 91 10.70 -10.25 -5.71
C TRP A 91 11.52 -9.00 -5.35
N LEU A 92 10.84 -7.86 -5.14
CA LEU A 92 11.51 -6.63 -4.71
C LEU A 92 12.10 -6.78 -3.29
N ILE A 93 11.36 -7.41 -2.36
CA ILE A 93 11.84 -7.72 -1.02
C ILE A 93 13.09 -8.60 -1.09
N ALA A 94 13.08 -9.65 -1.91
CA ALA A 94 14.24 -10.51 -2.12
C ALA A 94 15.45 -9.73 -2.67
N GLY A 95 15.21 -8.82 -3.64
CA GLY A 95 16.26 -7.94 -4.16
C GLY A 95 16.86 -7.03 -3.08
N PHE A 96 16.03 -6.41 -2.24
CA PHE A 96 16.52 -5.60 -1.11
C PHE A 96 17.21 -6.45 -0.03
N ALA A 97 16.75 -7.68 0.19
CA ALA A 97 17.35 -8.59 1.15
C ALA A 97 18.81 -8.94 0.82
N ILE A 98 19.17 -9.00 -0.46
CA ILE A 98 20.57 -9.18 -0.89
C ILE A 98 21.45 -8.04 -0.37
N VAL A 99 20.94 -6.81 -0.39
CA VAL A 99 21.67 -5.62 0.05
C VAL A 99 21.68 -5.47 1.58
N THR A 100 20.58 -5.83 2.24
CA THR A 100 20.41 -5.68 3.70
C THR A 100 20.89 -6.88 4.51
N GLY A 101 21.45 -7.91 3.84
CA GLY A 101 22.01 -9.10 4.49
C GLY A 101 20.98 -10.16 4.91
N GLY A 102 19.77 -10.12 4.32
CA GLY A 102 18.71 -11.10 4.54
C GLY A 102 17.31 -10.51 4.56
N VAL A 103 16.31 -11.39 4.57
CA VAL A 103 14.91 -10.94 4.68
C VAL A 103 14.63 -10.55 6.13
N ASN A 104 14.31 -9.29 6.34
CA ASN A 104 14.02 -8.67 7.63
C ASN A 104 13.02 -7.52 7.43
N GLU A 105 12.69 -6.79 8.50
CA GLU A 105 11.72 -5.69 8.44
C GLU A 105 12.17 -4.53 7.53
N TRP A 106 13.49 -4.32 7.39
CA TRP A 106 14.03 -3.31 6.47
C TRP A 106 13.80 -3.74 5.02
N SER A 107 14.29 -4.92 4.64
CA SER A 107 14.15 -5.42 3.27
C SER A 107 12.68 -5.55 2.84
N ALA A 108 11.82 -5.96 3.78
CA ALA A 108 10.40 -6.13 3.51
C ALA A 108 9.68 -4.78 3.26
N ARG A 109 10.01 -3.74 4.02
CA ARG A 109 9.30 -2.45 3.98
C ARG A 109 9.88 -1.44 3.00
N LEU A 110 11.16 -1.53 2.66
CA LEU A 110 11.82 -0.58 1.76
C LEU A 110 11.12 -0.43 0.40
N PRO A 111 10.69 -1.48 -0.31
CA PRO A 111 10.00 -1.35 -1.61
C PRO A 111 8.75 -0.48 -1.52
N THR A 112 7.93 -0.69 -0.50
CA THR A 112 6.66 0.01 -0.28
C THR A 112 6.88 1.45 0.15
N MET A 113 7.85 1.69 1.03
CA MET A 113 8.22 3.03 1.50
C MET A 113 8.80 3.89 0.36
N LEU A 114 9.67 3.33 -0.47
CA LEU A 114 10.21 4.01 -1.65
C LEU A 114 9.11 4.29 -2.68
N SER A 115 8.11 3.42 -2.81
CA SER A 115 6.94 3.66 -3.66
C SER A 115 6.18 4.92 -3.23
N VAL A 116 6.03 5.14 -1.92
CA VAL A 116 5.43 6.36 -1.37
C VAL A 116 6.26 7.59 -1.71
N LEU A 117 7.58 7.53 -1.50
CA LEU A 117 8.48 8.65 -1.82
C LEU A 117 8.41 9.02 -3.30
N ILE A 118 8.54 8.03 -4.18
CA ILE A 118 8.49 8.24 -5.64
C ILE A 118 7.15 8.85 -6.05
N THR A 119 6.03 8.33 -5.51
CA THR A 119 4.71 8.88 -5.80
C THR A 119 4.59 10.33 -5.32
N THR A 120 5.09 10.65 -4.12
CA THR A 120 5.06 12.01 -3.58
C THR A 120 5.85 12.99 -4.47
N LEU A 121 7.03 12.57 -4.93
CA LEU A 121 7.84 13.36 -5.86
C LEU A 121 7.16 13.54 -7.22
N MET A 122 6.47 12.51 -7.72
CA MET A 122 5.67 12.62 -8.96
C MET A 122 4.49 13.57 -8.78
N VAL A 123 3.74 13.49 -7.68
CA VAL A 123 2.65 14.44 -7.35
C VAL A 123 3.18 15.87 -7.34
N GLN A 124 4.30 16.11 -6.65
CA GLN A 124 4.94 17.43 -6.61
C GLN A 124 5.34 17.91 -8.01
N ALA A 125 6.00 17.08 -8.80
CA ALA A 125 6.48 17.43 -10.13
C ALA A 125 5.34 17.72 -11.12
N VAL A 126 4.29 16.88 -11.10
CA VAL A 126 3.10 17.07 -11.94
C VAL A 126 2.36 18.35 -11.54
N THR A 127 2.08 18.54 -10.25
CA THR A 127 1.39 19.74 -9.77
C THR A 127 2.20 21.01 -10.08
N ARG A 128 3.53 20.97 -9.93
CA ARG A 128 4.42 22.11 -10.18
C ARG A 128 4.37 22.61 -11.63
N ARG A 129 4.10 21.70 -12.59
CA ARG A 129 3.98 22.07 -14.01
C ARG A 129 2.67 22.79 -14.34
N HIS A 130 1.64 22.64 -13.51
CA HIS A 130 0.28 23.12 -13.79
C HIS A 130 -0.25 24.12 -12.77
N ALA A 131 0.46 24.29 -11.65
CA ALA A 131 0.10 25.16 -10.54
C ALA A 131 1.36 25.76 -9.89
N GLY A 132 1.18 26.72 -9.02
CA GLY A 132 2.27 27.42 -8.34
C GLY A 132 3.11 26.53 -7.40
N LEU A 133 4.23 27.10 -6.89
CA LEU A 133 5.13 26.40 -5.97
C LEU A 133 4.38 25.94 -4.72
N ASN A 134 3.63 26.82 -4.08
CA ASN A 134 2.92 26.54 -2.83
C ASN A 134 1.86 25.44 -3.02
N ALA A 135 1.18 25.45 -4.17
CA ALA A 135 0.22 24.41 -4.54
C ALA A 135 0.89 23.03 -4.70
N SER A 136 2.08 22.99 -5.30
CA SER A 136 2.81 21.74 -5.48
C SER A 136 3.34 21.17 -4.16
N VAL A 137 3.78 22.02 -3.23
CA VAL A 137 4.15 21.62 -1.86
C VAL A 137 2.92 21.12 -1.11
N PHE A 138 1.81 21.86 -1.18
CA PHE A 138 0.55 21.42 -0.56
C PHE A 138 0.11 20.05 -1.09
N ALA A 139 0.08 19.84 -2.41
CA ALA A 139 -0.33 18.58 -3.01
C ALA A 139 0.55 17.40 -2.55
N ALA A 140 1.88 17.58 -2.54
CA ALA A 140 2.81 16.55 -2.09
C ALA A 140 2.60 16.18 -0.62
N LEU A 141 2.44 17.18 0.26
CA LEU A 141 2.22 16.96 1.68
C LEU A 141 0.81 16.42 1.97
N ALA A 142 -0.20 16.89 1.23
CA ALA A 142 -1.55 16.34 1.32
C ALA A 142 -1.63 14.88 0.89
N PHE A 143 -0.77 14.45 -0.05
CA PHE A 143 -0.66 13.05 -0.42
C PHE A 143 0.02 12.22 0.66
N ILE A 144 1.26 12.56 1.06
CA ILE A 144 2.05 11.71 1.97
C ILE A 144 1.47 11.63 3.38
N PHE A 145 0.75 12.67 3.82
CA PHE A 145 0.15 12.74 5.15
C PHE A 145 -1.37 12.56 5.14
N CYS A 146 -1.98 12.04 4.08
CA CYS A 146 -3.39 11.67 4.14
C CYS A 146 -3.57 10.44 5.06
N PRO A 147 -4.69 10.35 5.82
CA PRO A 147 -4.94 9.26 6.76
C PRO A 147 -4.79 7.87 6.13
N LEU A 148 -5.28 7.68 4.91
CA LEU A 148 -5.17 6.42 4.17
C LEU A 148 -3.71 5.99 4.00
N LEU A 149 -2.82 6.92 3.67
CA LEU A 149 -1.42 6.61 3.45
C LEU A 149 -0.66 6.43 4.77
N LEU A 150 -0.98 7.24 5.79
CA LEU A 150 -0.35 7.12 7.11
C LEU A 150 -0.51 5.73 7.73
N GLN A 151 -1.64 5.07 7.50
CA GLN A 151 -1.88 3.69 7.94
C GLN A 151 -1.00 2.67 7.23
N LYS A 152 -0.55 2.96 6.00
CA LYS A 152 0.18 2.03 5.12
C LYS A 152 1.64 2.44 4.88
N LEU A 153 2.07 3.56 5.46
CA LEU A 153 3.35 4.20 5.17
C LEU A 153 4.56 3.29 5.43
N THR A 154 4.46 2.42 6.45
CA THR A 154 5.52 1.52 6.89
C THR A 154 5.09 0.05 6.91
N ILE A 155 4.16 -0.35 6.04
CA ILE A 155 3.66 -1.73 5.95
C ILE A 155 4.10 -2.34 4.62
N ALA A 156 4.64 -3.56 4.65
CA ALA A 156 5.05 -4.30 3.45
C ALA A 156 3.85 -4.98 2.77
N GLU A 157 2.91 -4.16 2.27
CA GLU A 157 1.76 -4.60 1.48
C GLU A 157 1.81 -3.99 0.08
N PRO A 158 1.23 -4.62 -0.95
CA PRO A 158 1.39 -4.17 -2.34
C PRO A 158 0.67 -2.85 -2.68
N ASP A 159 -0.16 -2.29 -1.79
CA ASP A 159 -1.03 -1.14 -2.09
C ASP A 159 -0.27 0.11 -2.52
N THR A 160 0.83 0.44 -1.85
CA THR A 160 1.67 1.59 -2.23
C THR A 160 2.45 1.35 -3.52
N LEU A 161 2.88 0.10 -3.77
CA LEU A 161 3.51 -0.31 -5.02
C LEU A 161 2.52 -0.20 -6.19
N VAL A 162 1.28 -0.67 -6.00
CA VAL A 162 0.19 -0.49 -6.98
C VAL A 162 -0.05 1.00 -7.26
N THR A 163 -0.01 1.84 -6.23
CA THR A 163 -0.23 3.28 -6.35
C THR A 163 0.85 3.95 -7.21
N VAL A 164 2.13 3.68 -6.96
CA VAL A 164 3.23 4.26 -7.75
C VAL A 164 3.19 3.80 -9.20
N LEU A 165 2.91 2.52 -9.45
CA LEU A 165 2.85 1.95 -10.79
C LEU A 165 1.64 2.48 -11.60
N SER A 166 0.47 2.56 -10.96
CA SER A 166 -0.74 3.09 -11.58
C SER A 166 -0.63 4.58 -11.91
N PHE A 167 -0.19 5.37 -10.94
CA PHE A 167 0.02 6.81 -11.13
C PHE A 167 1.15 7.08 -12.12
N GLY A 168 2.23 6.31 -12.06
CA GLY A 168 3.33 6.37 -13.02
C GLY A 168 2.87 6.10 -14.45
N ALA A 169 2.04 5.07 -14.66
CA ALA A 169 1.45 4.77 -15.96
C ALA A 169 0.61 5.96 -16.48
N LEU A 170 -0.21 6.56 -15.60
CA LEU A 170 -1.02 7.73 -15.93
C LEU A 170 -0.15 8.94 -16.30
N VAL A 171 0.93 9.19 -15.56
CA VAL A 171 1.87 10.29 -15.81
C VAL A 171 2.64 10.08 -17.11
N VAL A 172 3.12 8.87 -17.40
CA VAL A 172 3.83 8.55 -18.65
C VAL A 172 2.92 8.78 -19.86
N TRP A 173 1.72 8.19 -19.84
CA TRP A 173 0.75 8.38 -20.90
C TRP A 173 0.39 9.87 -21.07
N TRP A 174 0.06 10.53 -19.97
CA TRP A 174 -0.31 11.93 -19.96
C TRP A 174 0.80 12.85 -20.49
N SER A 175 2.07 12.55 -20.20
CA SER A 175 3.19 13.36 -20.69
C SER A 175 3.22 13.44 -22.23
N GLY A 176 2.87 12.37 -22.92
CA GLY A 176 2.72 12.33 -24.37
C GLY A 176 1.53 13.13 -24.87
N VAL A 177 0.40 13.04 -24.17
CA VAL A 177 -0.81 13.83 -24.48
C VAL A 177 -0.53 15.33 -24.34
N ALA A 178 0.04 15.73 -23.20
CA ALA A 178 0.34 17.13 -22.88
C ALA A 178 1.37 17.75 -23.84
N ALA A 179 2.32 16.93 -24.34
CA ALA A 179 3.30 17.37 -25.34
C ALA A 179 2.73 17.41 -26.76
N GLY A 180 1.47 17.00 -26.98
CA GLY A 180 0.90 16.83 -28.33
C GLY A 180 1.58 15.72 -29.15
N ARG A 181 2.38 14.87 -28.55
CA ARG A 181 3.21 13.85 -29.19
C ARG A 181 3.02 12.48 -28.51
N LEU A 182 1.78 12.01 -28.43
CA LEU A 182 1.51 10.67 -27.91
C LEU A 182 2.04 9.62 -28.89
N THR A 183 3.14 9.00 -28.51
CA THR A 183 3.85 8.00 -29.33
C THR A 183 3.64 6.59 -28.79
N ILE A 184 4.02 5.60 -29.58
CA ILE A 184 4.00 4.20 -29.16
C ILE A 184 4.82 3.94 -27.89
N LEU A 185 5.90 4.70 -27.66
CA LEU A 185 6.73 4.56 -26.46
C LEU A 185 5.98 4.95 -25.17
N HIS A 186 5.08 5.92 -25.23
CA HIS A 186 4.23 6.27 -24.08
C HIS A 186 3.25 5.15 -23.75
N TRP A 187 2.69 4.49 -24.79
CA TRP A 187 1.81 3.34 -24.60
C TRP A 187 2.55 2.12 -24.06
N ILE A 188 3.73 1.81 -24.61
CA ILE A 188 4.58 0.73 -24.11
C ILE A 188 5.04 1.01 -22.68
N GLY A 189 5.52 2.22 -22.37
CA GLY A 189 5.94 2.60 -21.03
C GLY A 189 4.83 2.47 -20.01
N SER A 190 3.62 2.98 -20.32
CA SER A 190 2.44 2.80 -19.47
C SER A 190 2.05 1.33 -19.34
N GLY A 191 2.07 0.57 -20.44
CA GLY A 191 1.75 -0.86 -20.45
C GLY A 191 2.71 -1.70 -19.61
N LEU A 192 4.01 -1.40 -19.64
CA LEU A 192 5.01 -2.06 -18.78
C LEU A 192 4.77 -1.78 -17.29
N LEU A 193 4.44 -0.53 -16.92
CA LEU A 193 4.08 -0.19 -15.56
C LEU A 193 2.80 -0.90 -15.12
N LEU A 194 1.80 -1.02 -16.00
CA LEU A 194 0.58 -1.76 -15.72
C LEU A 194 0.80 -3.27 -15.66
N ALA A 195 1.72 -3.82 -16.45
CA ALA A 195 2.13 -5.22 -16.34
C ALA A 195 2.81 -5.50 -14.99
N ALA A 196 3.73 -4.64 -14.57
CA ALA A 196 4.33 -4.71 -13.23
C ALA A 196 3.27 -4.58 -12.13
N LEU A 197 2.31 -3.66 -12.27
CA LEU A 197 1.19 -3.50 -11.36
C LEU A 197 0.35 -4.78 -11.25
N ALA A 198 0.04 -5.40 -12.39
CA ALA A 198 -0.73 -6.64 -12.42
C ALA A 198 0.05 -7.80 -11.77
N MET A 199 1.38 -7.81 -11.89
CA MET A 199 2.26 -8.75 -11.19
C MET A 199 2.41 -8.46 -9.68
N ALA A 200 2.02 -7.27 -9.21
CA ALA A 200 2.02 -6.92 -7.78
C ALA A 200 0.72 -7.31 -7.05
N LYS A 201 -0.44 -7.18 -7.72
CA LYS A 201 -1.75 -7.37 -7.05
C LYS A 201 -2.83 -8.00 -7.95
N GLY A 202 -2.46 -8.47 -9.14
CA GLY A 202 -3.43 -8.96 -10.12
C GLY A 202 -3.93 -7.86 -11.08
N PRO A 203 -4.77 -8.22 -12.06
CA PRO A 203 -5.15 -7.34 -13.18
C PRO A 203 -6.16 -6.23 -12.80
N GLN A 204 -6.86 -6.35 -11.68
CA GLN A 204 -7.94 -5.44 -11.29
C GLN A 204 -7.52 -3.96 -11.27
N PRO A 205 -6.40 -3.54 -10.65
CA PRO A 205 -6.03 -2.13 -10.62
C PRO A 205 -5.63 -1.58 -12.00
N ALA A 206 -5.21 -2.44 -12.95
CA ALA A 206 -4.95 -2.00 -14.32
C ALA A 206 -6.24 -1.56 -15.05
N ALA A 207 -7.40 -2.11 -14.66
CA ALA A 207 -8.68 -1.69 -15.18
C ALA A 207 -9.02 -0.23 -14.83
N PHE A 208 -8.55 0.28 -13.70
CA PHE A 208 -8.74 1.68 -13.31
C PHE A 208 -8.11 2.63 -14.32
N PHE A 209 -6.85 2.38 -14.68
CA PHE A 209 -6.17 3.12 -15.74
C PHE A 209 -6.88 2.92 -17.08
N GLY A 210 -7.14 1.66 -17.44
CA GLY A 210 -7.72 1.30 -18.73
C GLY A 210 -9.05 2.02 -19.00
N LEU A 211 -9.98 1.96 -18.05
CA LEU A 211 -11.30 2.60 -18.18
C LEU A 211 -11.22 4.12 -18.07
N GLY A 212 -10.34 4.65 -17.20
CA GLY A 212 -10.12 6.10 -17.06
C GLY A 212 -9.57 6.72 -18.34
N VAL A 213 -8.55 6.10 -18.92
CA VAL A 213 -7.96 6.55 -20.19
C VAL A 213 -8.93 6.34 -21.36
N LEU A 214 -9.62 5.20 -21.42
CA LEU A 214 -10.64 4.97 -22.45
C LEU A 214 -11.72 6.05 -22.45
N ALA A 215 -12.25 6.38 -21.26
CA ALA A 215 -13.24 7.44 -21.13
C ALA A 215 -12.70 8.79 -21.65
N TYR A 216 -11.45 9.12 -21.30
CA TYR A 216 -10.79 10.31 -21.85
C TYR A 216 -10.70 10.28 -23.37
N LEU A 217 -10.24 9.18 -23.97
CA LEU A 217 -10.10 9.04 -25.43
C LEU A 217 -11.45 9.17 -26.15
N LEU A 218 -12.53 8.61 -25.57
CA LEU A 218 -13.87 8.70 -26.12
C LEU A 218 -14.46 10.12 -26.03
N ILE A 219 -14.32 10.80 -24.89
CA ILE A 219 -14.83 12.15 -24.66
C ILE A 219 -14.11 13.15 -25.57
N GLU A 220 -12.77 13.06 -25.64
CA GLU A 220 -11.92 13.92 -26.47
C GLU A 220 -11.88 13.51 -27.94
N ARG A 221 -12.66 12.46 -28.33
CA ARG A 221 -12.76 11.93 -29.70
C ARG A 221 -11.40 11.54 -30.30
N ARG A 222 -10.50 11.02 -29.50
CA ARG A 222 -9.13 10.62 -29.87
C ARG A 222 -9.10 9.20 -30.42
N TRP A 223 -9.90 8.89 -31.41
CA TRP A 223 -10.07 7.54 -31.99
C TRP A 223 -8.76 6.93 -32.53
N ARG A 224 -7.85 7.77 -33.00
CA ARG A 224 -6.54 7.33 -33.51
C ARG A 224 -5.63 6.75 -32.44
N ASP A 225 -5.88 7.04 -31.18
CA ASP A 225 -5.08 6.57 -30.04
C ASP A 225 -5.60 5.23 -29.47
N LEU A 226 -6.78 4.75 -29.89
CA LEU A 226 -7.35 3.48 -29.43
C LEU A 226 -6.45 2.25 -29.68
N PRO A 227 -5.77 2.09 -30.84
CA PRO A 227 -4.86 0.96 -31.01
C PRO A 227 -3.72 0.97 -29.99
N GLY A 228 -3.18 2.13 -29.63
CA GLY A 228 -2.19 2.28 -28.56
C GLY A 228 -2.74 1.90 -27.19
N TRP A 229 -3.98 2.28 -26.89
CA TRP A 229 -4.68 1.87 -25.67
C TRP A 229 -4.85 0.35 -25.60
N VAL A 230 -5.28 -0.30 -26.70
CA VAL A 230 -5.40 -1.77 -26.79
C VAL A 230 -4.05 -2.44 -26.52
N LEU A 231 -2.98 -1.98 -27.19
CA LEU A 231 -1.62 -2.49 -26.94
C LEU A 231 -1.24 -2.37 -25.46
N CYS A 232 -1.48 -1.20 -24.87
CA CYS A 232 -1.20 -0.93 -23.45
C CYS A 232 -1.94 -1.91 -22.53
N MET A 233 -3.21 -2.24 -22.82
CA MET A 233 -4.03 -3.14 -22.01
C MET A 233 -3.74 -4.62 -22.22
N ILE A 234 -3.22 -5.01 -23.39
CA ILE A 234 -2.77 -6.39 -23.65
C ILE A 234 -1.60 -6.74 -22.74
N MET A 235 -0.71 -5.80 -22.42
CA MET A 235 0.53 -6.09 -21.67
C MET A 235 0.28 -6.61 -20.26
N PRO A 236 -0.54 -5.97 -19.38
CA PRO A 236 -0.87 -6.52 -18.07
C PRO A 236 -1.63 -7.86 -18.16
N ALA A 237 -2.52 -8.00 -19.14
CA ALA A 237 -3.24 -9.27 -19.37
C ALA A 237 -2.28 -10.39 -19.76
N ALA A 238 -1.36 -10.13 -20.69
CA ALA A 238 -0.34 -11.09 -21.12
C ALA A 238 0.61 -11.47 -19.99
N ALA A 239 1.03 -10.51 -19.14
CA ALA A 239 1.91 -10.77 -18.01
C ALA A 239 1.26 -11.73 -17.00
N VAL A 240 0.01 -11.49 -16.63
CA VAL A 240 -0.73 -12.36 -15.69
C VAL A 240 -1.03 -13.72 -16.34
N ALA A 241 -1.40 -13.75 -17.62
CA ALA A 241 -1.66 -15.00 -18.33
C ALA A 241 -0.39 -15.87 -18.45
N ALA A 242 0.76 -15.24 -18.75
CA ALA A 242 2.05 -15.94 -18.82
C ALA A 242 2.46 -16.50 -17.44
N TRP A 243 2.33 -15.69 -16.37
CA TRP A 243 2.57 -16.18 -15.01
C TRP A 243 1.60 -17.31 -14.64
N GLY A 244 0.29 -17.12 -14.88
CA GLY A 244 -0.71 -18.14 -14.61
C GLY A 244 -0.42 -19.45 -15.33
N ALA A 245 -0.06 -19.40 -16.63
CA ALA A 245 0.31 -20.58 -17.40
C ALA A 245 1.55 -21.31 -16.85
N ALA A 246 2.52 -20.54 -16.31
CA ALA A 246 3.74 -21.11 -15.75
C ALA A 246 3.52 -21.80 -14.38
N VAL A 247 2.55 -21.31 -13.57
CA VAL A 247 2.32 -21.82 -12.21
C VAL A 247 1.10 -22.73 -12.07
N TYR A 248 0.22 -22.74 -13.09
CA TYR A 248 -1.05 -23.47 -13.04
C TYR A 248 -0.87 -24.98 -12.77
N ARG A 249 -1.70 -25.49 -11.89
CA ARG A 249 -1.92 -26.93 -11.70
C ARG A 249 -3.42 -27.21 -11.66
N PRO A 250 -3.85 -28.41 -12.10
CA PRO A 250 -5.25 -28.81 -12.02
C PRO A 250 -5.80 -28.64 -10.60
N GLY A 251 -6.91 -27.93 -10.44
CA GLY A 251 -7.51 -27.60 -9.14
C GLY A 251 -7.30 -26.15 -8.67
N ASP A 252 -6.31 -25.43 -9.22
CA ASP A 252 -6.04 -24.01 -8.84
C ASP A 252 -7.23 -23.09 -9.22
N GLU A 253 -7.97 -23.45 -10.26
CA GLU A 253 -9.15 -22.70 -10.70
C GLU A 253 -10.19 -22.53 -9.59
N THR A 254 -10.32 -23.50 -8.69
CA THR A 254 -11.25 -23.41 -7.56
C THR A 254 -10.84 -22.32 -6.58
N ALA A 255 -9.55 -22.16 -6.32
CA ALA A 255 -9.02 -21.09 -5.48
C ALA A 255 -9.19 -19.74 -6.17
N TRP A 256 -8.84 -19.60 -7.46
CA TRP A 256 -9.01 -18.36 -8.22
C TRP A 256 -10.47 -17.94 -8.37
N ILE A 257 -11.38 -18.91 -8.63
CA ILE A 257 -12.81 -18.64 -8.68
C ILE A 257 -13.36 -18.27 -7.30
N SER A 258 -12.90 -18.89 -6.21
CA SER A 258 -13.33 -18.53 -4.85
C SER A 258 -12.91 -17.13 -4.47
N TYR A 259 -11.73 -16.70 -4.90
CA TYR A 259 -11.26 -15.33 -4.77
C TYR A 259 -12.08 -14.32 -5.59
N ALA A 260 -12.48 -14.72 -6.79
CA ALA A 260 -13.34 -13.92 -7.67
C ALA A 260 -14.82 -14.01 -7.29
N ARG A 261 -15.25 -15.09 -6.63
CA ARG A 261 -16.59 -15.21 -6.07
C ARG A 261 -16.74 -14.24 -4.92
N LEU A 262 -17.29 -13.14 -5.27
CA LEU A 262 -17.86 -12.19 -4.34
C LEU A 262 -18.84 -12.93 -3.40
N ASN A 263 -18.69 -12.71 -2.12
CA ASN A 263 -19.79 -12.87 -1.19
C ASN A 263 -20.98 -12.19 -1.84
N GLY A 264 -22.07 -12.92 -2.12
CA GLY A 264 -23.15 -12.46 -2.99
C GLY A 264 -23.59 -11.01 -2.74
N TRP A 265 -24.21 -10.39 -3.73
CA TRP A 265 -24.67 -9.02 -3.62
C TRP A 265 -25.59 -8.86 -2.40
N PRO A 266 -25.31 -7.89 -1.52
CA PRO A 266 -26.20 -7.61 -0.40
C PRO A 266 -27.55 -7.08 -0.92
N PRO A 267 -28.64 -7.15 -0.12
CA PRO A 267 -29.89 -6.50 -0.45
C PRO A 267 -29.70 -5.04 -0.83
N PHE A 268 -30.49 -4.53 -1.79
CA PHE A 268 -30.31 -3.19 -2.37
C PHE A 268 -30.20 -2.07 -1.31
N TYR A 269 -31.02 -2.10 -0.26
CA TYR A 269 -30.96 -1.10 0.81
C TYR A 269 -29.62 -1.14 1.55
N SER A 270 -29.16 -2.34 1.92
CA SER A 270 -27.87 -2.53 2.59
C SER A 270 -26.70 -2.13 1.69
N TYR A 271 -26.83 -2.34 0.38
CA TYR A 271 -25.86 -1.91 -0.60
C TYR A 271 -25.75 -0.37 -0.67
N VAL A 272 -26.89 0.33 -0.75
CA VAL A 272 -26.91 1.80 -0.82
C VAL A 272 -26.35 2.44 0.46
N THR A 273 -26.78 1.99 1.64
CA THR A 273 -26.28 2.50 2.92
C THR A 273 -24.80 2.29 3.08
N ARG A 274 -24.29 1.12 2.68
CA ARG A 274 -22.88 0.80 2.65
C ARG A 274 -22.11 1.70 1.69
N SER A 275 -22.60 1.88 0.46
CA SER A 275 -21.93 2.74 -0.55
C SER A 275 -21.81 4.18 -0.07
N ILE A 276 -22.82 4.72 0.62
CA ILE A 276 -22.75 6.07 1.23
C ILE A 276 -21.70 6.11 2.33
N HIS A 277 -21.65 5.10 3.19
CA HIS A 277 -20.63 4.98 4.23
C HIS A 277 -19.22 4.88 3.62
N ASP A 278 -19.05 4.05 2.59
CA ASP A 278 -17.76 3.84 1.92
C ASP A 278 -17.24 5.12 1.24
N ILE A 279 -18.13 5.88 0.58
CA ILE A 279 -17.78 7.21 0.02
C ILE A 279 -17.38 8.18 1.12
N GLY A 280 -18.14 8.22 2.23
CA GLY A 280 -17.85 9.08 3.37
C GLY A 280 -16.51 8.75 4.02
N SER A 281 -16.23 7.47 4.22
CA SER A 281 -14.96 6.96 4.74
C SER A 281 -13.80 7.32 3.81
N LEU A 282 -13.97 7.13 2.50
CA LEU A 282 -12.97 7.48 1.52
C LEU A 282 -12.68 8.99 1.50
N TYR A 283 -13.73 9.82 1.62
CA TYR A 283 -13.57 11.27 1.71
C TYR A 283 -12.71 11.68 2.92
N LEU A 284 -12.95 11.08 4.09
CA LEU A 284 -12.19 11.34 5.32
C LEU A 284 -10.75 10.80 5.23
N GLU A 285 -10.56 9.63 4.65
CA GLU A 285 -9.26 9.00 4.48
C GLU A 285 -8.34 9.75 3.50
N LEU A 286 -8.92 10.54 2.58
CA LEU A 286 -8.19 11.35 1.60
C LEU A 286 -8.02 12.82 2.01
N LEU A 287 -8.29 13.17 3.28
CA LEU A 287 -8.01 14.52 3.80
C LEU A 287 -6.49 14.80 3.75
N PRO A 288 -6.05 16.06 3.56
CA PRO A 288 -6.86 17.26 3.32
C PRO A 288 -7.25 17.49 1.85
N ALA A 289 -6.77 16.66 0.91
CA ALA A 289 -7.01 16.84 -0.52
C ALA A 289 -8.51 16.80 -0.87
N SER A 290 -9.27 15.93 -0.21
CA SER A 290 -10.72 15.76 -0.42
C SER A 290 -11.53 17.03 -0.11
N LEU A 291 -11.09 17.91 0.79
CA LEU A 291 -11.75 19.17 1.10
C LEU A 291 -11.84 20.10 -0.13
N LEU A 292 -10.93 19.95 -1.07
CA LEU A 292 -10.88 20.78 -2.27
C LEU A 292 -11.64 20.18 -3.46
N ILE A 293 -12.24 19.00 -3.33
CA ILE A 293 -13.04 18.37 -4.41
C ILE A 293 -14.10 19.30 -4.97
N PRO A 294 -14.92 20.05 -4.16
CA PRO A 294 -15.94 20.94 -4.68
C PRO A 294 -15.40 22.09 -5.53
N PHE A 295 -14.13 22.40 -5.40
CA PHE A 295 -13.46 23.53 -6.06
C PHE A 295 -12.59 23.10 -7.25
N ILE A 296 -12.55 21.81 -7.56
CA ILE A 296 -11.84 21.32 -8.75
C ILE A 296 -12.54 21.85 -10.00
N PRO A 297 -11.80 22.52 -10.91
CA PRO A 297 -12.41 23.08 -12.10
C PRO A 297 -12.95 21.97 -13.02
N TRP A 298 -14.17 22.14 -13.50
CA TRP A 298 -14.79 21.18 -14.41
C TRP A 298 -14.27 21.38 -15.83
N PRO A 299 -13.50 20.45 -16.42
CA PRO A 299 -12.77 20.68 -17.66
C PRO A 299 -13.66 20.78 -18.91
N TRP A 300 -14.89 20.26 -18.83
CA TRP A 300 -15.86 20.31 -19.95
C TRP A 300 -16.85 21.46 -19.84
N ARG A 301 -16.67 22.37 -18.88
CA ARG A 301 -17.46 23.58 -18.81
C ARG A 301 -16.99 24.51 -19.93
N ARG A 302 -17.93 25.07 -20.73
CA ARG A 302 -17.63 26.10 -21.70
C ARG A 302 -17.15 27.35 -20.95
N THR A 303 -15.84 27.51 -20.85
CA THR A 303 -15.21 28.72 -20.35
C THR A 303 -15.02 29.69 -21.52
N SER A 304 -15.13 30.96 -21.25
CA SER A 304 -15.03 32.00 -22.29
C SER A 304 -13.62 32.16 -22.87
N GLU A 305 -12.60 31.58 -22.19
CA GLU A 305 -11.20 31.62 -22.60
C GLU A 305 -10.58 30.22 -22.73
N PRO A 306 -10.04 29.86 -23.91
CA PRO A 306 -9.29 28.65 -24.11
C PRO A 306 -7.99 28.67 -23.27
N GLY A 307 -7.74 27.63 -22.49
CA GLY A 307 -6.51 27.48 -21.68
C GLY A 307 -6.64 27.78 -20.19
N ASP A 308 -7.81 28.27 -19.76
CA ASP A 308 -8.06 28.60 -18.34
C ASP A 308 -7.98 27.35 -17.38
N ILE A 309 -8.29 26.17 -17.87
CA ILE A 309 -8.22 24.94 -17.06
C ILE A 309 -6.98 24.13 -17.46
N PRO A 310 -6.09 23.78 -16.50
CA PRO A 310 -4.93 22.95 -16.80
C PRO A 310 -5.31 21.61 -17.43
N SER A 311 -4.62 21.24 -18.48
CA SER A 311 -4.91 20.04 -19.29
C SER A 311 -4.85 18.73 -18.48
N VAL A 312 -4.14 18.72 -17.35
CA VAL A 312 -4.02 17.55 -16.44
C VAL A 312 -5.33 17.23 -15.72
N VAL A 313 -6.25 18.19 -15.62
CA VAL A 313 -7.47 18.06 -14.79
C VAL A 313 -8.42 16.99 -15.33
N ALA A 314 -8.69 17.00 -16.65
CA ALA A 314 -9.63 16.05 -17.25
C ALA A 314 -9.23 14.58 -17.03
N PRO A 315 -8.00 14.14 -17.36
CA PRO A 315 -7.61 12.74 -17.13
C PRO A 315 -7.57 12.35 -15.65
N MET A 316 -7.17 13.26 -14.75
CA MET A 316 -7.15 12.99 -13.32
C MET A 316 -8.56 12.84 -12.74
N ILE A 317 -9.53 13.65 -13.17
CA ILE A 317 -10.95 13.51 -12.78
C ILE A 317 -11.51 12.18 -13.28
N LEU A 318 -11.29 11.86 -14.55
CA LEU A 318 -11.83 10.62 -15.14
C LEU A 318 -11.22 9.38 -14.47
N TYR A 319 -9.92 9.39 -14.27
CA TYR A 319 -9.23 8.31 -13.56
C TYR A 319 -9.80 8.15 -12.13
N SER A 320 -9.80 9.21 -11.34
CA SER A 320 -10.27 9.16 -9.93
C SER A 320 -11.75 8.82 -9.83
N GLY A 321 -12.59 9.42 -10.69
CA GLY A 321 -14.03 9.18 -10.70
C GLY A 321 -14.38 7.73 -11.06
N ILE A 322 -13.74 7.19 -12.09
CA ILE A 322 -13.97 5.81 -12.52
C ILE A 322 -13.44 4.81 -11.47
N CYS A 323 -12.25 5.04 -10.89
CA CYS A 323 -11.77 4.24 -9.78
C CYS A 323 -12.77 4.21 -8.63
N THR A 324 -13.27 5.39 -8.22
CA THR A 324 -14.26 5.51 -7.14
C THR A 324 -15.54 4.76 -7.49
N ALA A 325 -16.05 4.94 -8.71
CA ALA A 325 -17.28 4.28 -9.16
C ALA A 325 -17.15 2.75 -9.14
N ILE A 326 -16.04 2.20 -9.65
CA ILE A 326 -15.77 0.76 -9.63
C ILE A 326 -15.68 0.23 -8.21
N LEU A 327 -14.94 0.92 -7.34
CA LEU A 327 -14.71 0.47 -5.97
C LEU A 327 -15.97 0.51 -5.12
N VAL A 328 -16.75 1.59 -5.25
CA VAL A 328 -18.03 1.72 -4.52
C VAL A 328 -19.06 0.71 -5.03
N TRP A 329 -19.04 0.44 -6.35
CA TRP A 329 -19.92 -0.57 -6.93
C TRP A 329 -19.55 -2.00 -6.50
N TRP A 330 -18.29 -2.25 -6.12
CA TRP A 330 -17.80 -3.58 -5.75
C TRP A 330 -18.21 -3.99 -4.34
N PRO A 331 -18.88 -5.13 -4.09
CA PRO A 331 -19.39 -5.52 -2.76
C PRO A 331 -18.30 -5.77 -1.70
N GLY A 332 -17.08 -6.05 -2.10
CA GLY A 332 -15.92 -6.28 -1.23
C GLY A 332 -15.03 -5.06 -1.02
N PHE A 333 -15.58 -3.83 -1.12
CA PHE A 333 -14.82 -2.61 -0.96
C PHE A 333 -14.07 -2.54 0.38
N ASN A 334 -12.80 -2.15 0.29
CA ASN A 334 -11.98 -1.75 1.42
C ASN A 334 -11.28 -0.45 1.01
N THR A 335 -11.25 0.55 1.91
CA THR A 335 -10.68 1.89 1.63
C THR A 335 -9.25 1.83 1.10
N ARG A 336 -8.43 0.85 1.54
CA ARG A 336 -7.07 0.64 1.03
C ARG A 336 -6.98 0.42 -0.49
N TYR A 337 -8.03 -0.12 -1.12
CA TYR A 337 -8.06 -0.32 -2.57
C TYR A 337 -8.20 0.99 -3.35
N ALA A 338 -8.60 2.06 -2.69
CA ALA A 338 -8.69 3.39 -3.26
C ALA A 338 -7.36 4.17 -3.21
N MET A 339 -6.30 3.59 -2.66
CA MET A 339 -4.99 4.26 -2.58
C MET A 339 -4.49 4.81 -3.94
N PRO A 340 -4.70 4.14 -5.10
CA PRO A 340 -4.35 4.69 -6.41
C PRO A 340 -5.06 6.02 -6.77
N ILE A 341 -6.18 6.36 -6.11
CA ILE A 341 -6.88 7.63 -6.30
C ILE A 341 -6.12 8.79 -5.64
N ALA A 342 -5.47 8.53 -4.51
CA ALA A 342 -4.87 9.57 -3.67
C ALA A 342 -3.90 10.53 -4.41
N PRO A 343 -2.96 10.07 -5.26
CA PRO A 343 -2.04 10.97 -5.94
C PRO A 343 -2.73 11.86 -6.98
N SER A 344 -3.69 11.32 -7.74
CA SER A 344 -4.44 12.11 -8.71
C SER A 344 -5.33 13.15 -8.02
N LEU A 345 -5.97 12.78 -6.90
CA LEU A 345 -6.74 13.72 -6.11
C LEU A 345 -5.87 14.82 -5.48
N ALA A 346 -4.66 14.47 -5.02
CA ALA A 346 -3.71 15.45 -4.49
C ALA A 346 -3.27 16.46 -5.57
N VAL A 347 -3.02 16.01 -6.82
CA VAL A 347 -2.76 16.91 -7.95
C VAL A 347 -3.94 17.83 -8.20
N LEU A 348 -5.16 17.30 -8.26
CA LEU A 348 -6.39 18.09 -8.46
C LEU A 348 -6.60 19.11 -7.33
N ALA A 349 -6.35 18.71 -6.09
CA ALA A 349 -6.42 19.60 -4.93
C ALA A 349 -5.37 20.73 -5.02
N GLY A 350 -4.16 20.43 -5.49
CA GLY A 350 -3.13 21.43 -5.76
C GLY A 350 -3.57 22.44 -6.82
N VAL A 351 -4.19 21.99 -7.91
CA VAL A 351 -4.75 22.88 -8.94
C VAL A 351 -5.88 23.75 -8.37
N ALA A 352 -6.78 23.19 -7.58
CA ALA A 352 -7.85 23.95 -6.92
C ALA A 352 -7.27 24.97 -5.92
N TRP A 353 -6.24 24.59 -5.15
CA TRP A 353 -5.53 25.48 -4.25
C TRP A 353 -4.97 26.72 -4.95
N ASP A 354 -4.33 26.52 -6.10
CA ASP A 354 -3.73 27.59 -6.89
C ASP A 354 -4.80 28.53 -7.47
N ARG A 355 -5.86 27.96 -8.05
CA ARG A 355 -6.97 28.72 -8.65
C ARG A 355 -7.77 29.56 -7.66
N LEU A 356 -7.96 29.04 -6.45
CA LEU A 356 -8.61 29.76 -5.36
C LEU A 356 -7.67 30.78 -4.71
N GLU A 357 -6.43 30.85 -5.20
CA GLU A 357 -5.38 31.72 -4.65
C GLU A 357 -5.24 31.60 -3.12
N LEU A 358 -5.46 30.37 -2.60
CA LEU A 358 -5.49 30.12 -1.15
C LEU A 358 -4.19 30.53 -0.47
N SER A 359 -3.08 30.51 -1.19
CA SER A 359 -1.79 31.00 -0.71
C SER A 359 -1.76 32.50 -0.43
N ARG A 360 -2.69 33.31 -0.93
CA ARG A 360 -2.78 34.74 -0.61
C ARG A 360 -3.32 34.99 0.80
N TYR A 361 -4.17 34.09 1.29
CA TYR A 361 -4.79 34.25 2.60
C TYR A 361 -3.87 33.74 3.71
N ALA A 362 -3.30 34.64 4.51
CA ALA A 362 -2.36 34.30 5.58
C ALA A 362 -2.93 33.28 6.58
N ILE A 363 -4.22 33.36 6.88
CA ILE A 363 -4.90 32.43 7.79
C ILE A 363 -4.94 31.02 7.21
N VAL A 364 -5.22 30.87 5.90
CA VAL A 364 -5.27 29.57 5.22
C VAL A 364 -3.87 28.94 5.18
N ARG A 365 -2.84 29.72 4.81
CA ARG A 365 -1.45 29.23 4.84
C ARG A 365 -1.06 28.76 6.23
N ARG A 366 -1.32 29.57 7.28
CA ARG A 366 -1.01 29.24 8.67
C ARG A 366 -1.74 27.99 9.13
N ALA A 367 -3.05 27.86 8.83
CA ALA A 367 -3.83 26.68 9.16
C ALA A 367 -3.31 25.42 8.45
N ALA A 368 -3.07 25.49 7.14
CA ALA A 368 -2.53 24.37 6.37
C ALA A 368 -1.15 23.95 6.89
N THR A 369 -0.25 24.92 7.14
CA THR A 369 1.07 24.65 7.72
C THR A 369 0.96 24.03 9.10
N ALA A 370 0.08 24.56 9.98
CA ALA A 370 -0.12 24.00 11.31
C ALA A 370 -0.65 22.55 11.27
N ILE A 371 -1.63 22.27 10.43
CA ILE A 371 -2.16 20.91 10.24
C ILE A 371 -1.05 19.96 9.74
N LEU A 372 -0.30 20.37 8.73
CA LEU A 372 0.78 19.55 8.18
C LEU A 372 1.90 19.34 9.21
N CYS A 373 2.28 20.37 9.97
CA CYS A 373 3.23 20.23 11.09
C CYS A 373 2.72 19.26 12.16
N LEU A 374 1.44 19.36 12.53
CA LEU A 374 0.82 18.44 13.49
C LEU A 374 0.85 16.99 12.98
N LEU A 375 0.57 16.76 11.69
CA LEU A 375 0.64 15.40 11.10
C LEU A 375 2.07 14.86 11.08
N VAL A 376 3.07 15.69 10.76
CA VAL A 376 4.49 15.31 10.84
C VAL A 376 4.89 14.99 12.26
N ILE A 377 4.52 15.85 13.23
CA ILE A 377 4.80 15.64 14.67
C ILE A 377 4.10 14.37 15.15
N TYR A 378 2.84 14.18 14.80
CA TYR A 378 2.07 12.97 15.13
C TYR A 378 2.81 11.71 14.63
N GLN A 379 3.20 11.68 13.37
CA GLN A 379 3.91 10.53 12.81
C GLN A 379 5.27 10.32 13.48
N PHE A 380 5.99 11.39 13.76
CA PHE A 380 7.28 11.33 14.46
C PHE A 380 7.11 10.81 15.89
N VAL A 381 6.10 11.30 16.63
CA VAL A 381 5.78 10.84 17.99
C VAL A 381 5.39 9.35 17.97
N ILE A 382 4.56 8.92 17.03
CA ILE A 382 4.23 7.50 16.89
C ILE A 382 5.52 6.67 16.69
N SER A 383 6.37 7.05 15.76
CA SER A 383 7.57 6.28 15.41
C SER A 383 8.64 6.31 16.51
N MET A 384 8.89 7.46 17.14
CA MET A 384 10.01 7.66 18.06
C MET A 384 9.67 7.43 19.53
N VAL A 385 8.38 7.54 19.90
CA VAL A 385 7.94 7.48 21.30
C VAL A 385 6.99 6.32 21.51
N VAL A 386 5.88 6.28 20.77
CA VAL A 386 4.80 5.30 21.02
C VAL A 386 5.25 3.87 20.70
N VAL A 387 5.88 3.66 19.55
CA VAL A 387 6.34 2.30 19.15
C VAL A 387 7.39 1.76 20.13
N PRO A 388 8.43 2.50 20.57
CA PRO A 388 9.35 2.01 21.58
C PRO A 388 8.71 1.79 22.95
N LEU A 389 7.83 2.71 23.40
CA LEU A 389 7.16 2.58 24.72
C LEU A 389 6.19 1.39 24.78
N LEU A 390 5.57 1.05 23.65
CA LEU A 390 4.65 -0.07 23.53
C LEU A 390 5.30 -1.24 22.79
N TYR A 391 6.62 -1.43 22.95
CA TYR A 391 7.39 -2.46 22.23
C TYR A 391 6.77 -3.85 22.38
N ASP A 392 6.32 -4.24 23.56
CA ASP A 392 5.73 -5.56 23.82
C ASP A 392 4.47 -5.76 22.97
N ARG A 393 3.64 -4.73 22.81
CA ARG A 393 2.45 -4.78 21.98
C ARG A 393 2.79 -4.77 20.48
N PHE A 394 3.67 -3.87 20.05
CA PHE A 394 4.07 -3.77 18.63
C PHE A 394 5.04 -4.88 18.20
N GLY A 395 5.71 -5.52 19.16
CA GLY A 395 6.64 -6.64 18.99
C GLY A 395 6.04 -8.02 19.26
N GLU A 396 4.76 -8.11 19.59
CA GLU A 396 4.09 -9.32 20.07
C GLU A 396 4.37 -10.56 19.18
N ASN A 397 4.17 -10.45 17.88
CA ASN A 397 4.41 -11.55 16.94
C ASN A 397 5.87 -12.03 16.95
N ARG A 398 6.84 -11.11 17.10
CA ARG A 398 8.26 -11.44 17.22
C ARG A 398 8.56 -12.10 18.55
N ILE A 399 8.00 -11.63 19.65
CA ILE A 399 8.18 -12.20 20.98
C ILE A 399 7.60 -13.60 21.00
N ALA A 400 6.41 -13.80 20.46
CA ALA A 400 5.76 -15.10 20.35
C ALA A 400 6.58 -16.08 19.49
N GLY A 401 7.03 -15.65 18.30
CA GLY A 401 7.86 -16.48 17.42
C GLY A 401 9.16 -16.92 18.07
N LYS A 402 9.87 -16.01 18.76
CA LYS A 402 11.09 -16.36 19.51
C LYS A 402 10.83 -17.28 20.68
N ALA A 403 9.70 -17.13 21.39
CA ALA A 403 9.34 -18.04 22.48
C ALA A 403 9.05 -19.47 21.97
N ILE A 404 8.43 -19.58 20.79
CA ILE A 404 8.23 -20.87 20.11
C ILE A 404 9.57 -21.47 19.71
N GLU A 405 10.44 -20.69 19.04
CA GLU A 405 11.78 -21.13 18.64
C GLU A 405 12.59 -21.67 19.82
N GLN A 406 12.63 -20.93 20.92
CA GLN A 406 13.33 -21.36 22.15
C GLN A 406 12.77 -22.66 22.71
N ALA A 407 11.45 -22.86 22.68
CA ALA A 407 10.84 -24.11 23.15
C ALA A 407 11.22 -25.30 22.26
N ILE A 408 11.24 -25.10 20.92
CA ILE A 408 11.65 -26.16 19.97
C ILE A 408 13.13 -26.46 20.10
N LEU A 409 14.00 -25.48 20.30
CA LEU A 409 15.43 -25.66 20.46
C LEU A 409 15.79 -26.36 21.80
N ALA A 410 14.97 -26.14 22.85
CA ALA A 410 15.16 -26.82 24.15
C ALA A 410 14.79 -28.28 24.13
N ASP A 411 13.87 -28.72 23.26
CA ASP A 411 13.46 -30.11 23.07
C ASP A 411 13.31 -30.40 21.57
N PRO A 412 14.42 -30.63 20.85
CA PRO A 412 14.44 -30.69 19.39
C PRO A 412 13.59 -31.84 18.83
N ALA A 413 12.67 -31.48 17.92
CA ALA A 413 11.91 -32.43 17.10
C ALA A 413 11.37 -31.70 15.85
N PRO A 414 10.91 -32.42 14.83
CA PRO A 414 10.27 -31.83 13.66
C PRO A 414 9.12 -30.92 14.06
N ALA A 415 9.05 -29.72 13.44
CA ALA A 415 8.06 -28.72 13.75
C ALA A 415 7.07 -28.54 12.59
N TYR A 416 5.80 -28.57 12.93
CA TYR A 416 4.69 -28.47 11.99
C TYR A 416 3.71 -27.37 12.41
N CYS A 417 2.94 -26.85 11.43
CA CYS A 417 1.82 -25.94 11.71
C CYS A 417 0.52 -26.43 11.07
N LEU A 418 -0.60 -26.18 11.72
CA LEU A 418 -1.94 -26.50 11.20
C LEU A 418 -2.55 -25.33 10.44
N ARG A 419 -2.31 -24.11 10.88
CA ARG A 419 -2.77 -22.87 10.26
C ARG A 419 -1.62 -21.92 10.06
N LEU A 420 -1.63 -21.19 8.94
CA LEU A 420 -0.62 -20.19 8.69
C LEU A 420 -0.86 -18.94 9.56
N ASP A 421 0.11 -18.63 10.42
CA ASP A 421 0.31 -17.31 10.99
C ASP A 421 1.71 -16.82 10.59
N THR A 422 1.80 -16.30 9.38
CA THR A 422 3.08 -15.92 8.79
C THR A 422 3.78 -14.81 9.56
N ASN A 423 3.04 -13.96 10.29
CA ASN A 423 3.61 -12.87 11.07
C ASN A 423 4.36 -13.37 12.32
N VAL A 424 3.89 -14.45 12.93
CA VAL A 424 4.56 -15.13 14.07
C VAL A 424 5.65 -16.05 13.56
N PHE A 425 5.33 -16.91 12.60
CA PHE A 425 6.23 -17.96 12.13
C PHE A 425 7.46 -17.42 11.41
N PHE A 426 7.38 -16.22 10.85
CA PHE A 426 8.55 -15.56 10.27
C PHE A 426 9.72 -15.44 11.27
N TYR A 427 9.42 -15.31 12.55
CA TYR A 427 10.43 -15.20 13.63
C TYR A 427 10.82 -16.56 14.24
N VAL A 428 10.34 -17.64 13.68
CA VAL A 428 10.74 -19.03 14.05
C VAL A 428 11.77 -19.51 13.02
N HIS A 429 13.05 -19.48 13.39
CA HIS A 429 14.16 -19.82 12.47
C HIS A 429 14.52 -21.31 12.43
N VAL A 430 13.63 -22.17 12.94
CA VAL A 430 13.73 -23.62 12.75
C VAL A 430 12.90 -24.05 11.55
N PRO A 431 13.27 -25.14 10.86
CA PRO A 431 12.49 -25.67 9.76
C PRO A 431 11.04 -25.94 10.19
N LEU A 432 10.09 -25.23 9.59
CA LEU A 432 8.66 -25.34 9.88
C LEU A 432 7.91 -25.72 8.59
N ARG A 433 7.01 -26.67 8.68
CA ARG A 433 6.15 -27.09 7.58
C ARG A 433 4.69 -27.13 8.02
N CYS A 434 3.82 -26.45 7.30
CA CYS A 434 2.40 -26.54 7.57
C CYS A 434 1.79 -27.78 6.90
N LEU A 435 0.92 -28.45 7.64
CA LEU A 435 0.22 -29.66 7.23
C LEU A 435 -1.27 -29.35 6.99
N ASP A 436 -1.86 -30.06 6.05
CA ASP A 436 -3.31 -30.16 5.91
C ASP A 436 -3.88 -31.21 6.88
N LEU A 437 -5.20 -31.41 6.85
CA LEU A 437 -5.86 -32.39 7.72
C LEU A 437 -5.37 -33.83 7.49
N GLN A 438 -4.99 -34.17 6.23
CA GLN A 438 -4.45 -35.52 5.93
C GLN A 438 -3.04 -35.68 6.50
N GLY A 439 -2.20 -34.68 6.36
CA GLY A 439 -0.87 -34.65 6.96
C GLY A 439 -0.91 -34.74 8.48
N MET A 440 -1.93 -34.14 9.12
CA MET A 440 -2.17 -34.26 10.56
C MET A 440 -2.50 -35.69 10.99
N ALA A 441 -3.32 -36.38 10.19
CA ALA A 441 -3.70 -37.79 10.48
C ALA A 441 -2.50 -38.73 10.42
N THR A 442 -1.45 -38.39 9.66
CA THR A 442 -0.23 -39.21 9.48
C THR A 442 0.97 -38.67 10.24
N LEU A 443 0.78 -37.72 11.15
CA LEU A 443 1.89 -37.13 11.94
C LEU A 443 2.59 -38.20 12.81
N ASP A 444 3.90 -38.34 12.64
CA ASP A 444 4.74 -39.23 13.44
C ASP A 444 5.34 -38.48 14.64
N PRO A 445 5.06 -38.90 15.87
CA PRO A 445 5.71 -38.37 17.05
C PRO A 445 7.14 -38.92 17.22
N PRO A 446 8.06 -38.23 17.92
CA PRO A 446 7.85 -36.93 18.57
C PRO A 446 7.88 -35.75 17.61
N ALA A 447 6.97 -34.79 17.79
CA ALA A 447 6.86 -33.60 16.93
C ALA A 447 6.37 -32.38 17.71
N TRP A 448 6.67 -31.20 17.17
CA TRP A 448 6.04 -29.95 17.58
C TRP A 448 4.88 -29.62 16.64
N LEU A 449 3.78 -29.17 17.20
CA LEU A 449 2.62 -28.74 16.44
C LEU A 449 2.19 -27.35 16.89
N LEU A 450 2.23 -26.41 15.93
CA LEU A 450 1.77 -25.04 16.11
C LEU A 450 0.35 -24.93 15.55
N MET A 451 -0.62 -24.62 16.39
CA MET A 451 -2.02 -24.58 15.99
C MET A 451 -2.80 -23.54 16.81
N PRO A 452 -3.95 -23.05 16.31
CA PRO A 452 -4.86 -22.26 17.14
C PRO A 452 -5.31 -23.06 18.36
N HIS A 453 -5.48 -22.42 19.51
CA HIS A 453 -5.92 -23.09 20.74
C HIS A 453 -7.21 -23.90 20.54
N ALA A 454 -8.17 -23.35 19.81
CA ALA A 454 -9.43 -24.03 19.47
C ALA A 454 -9.21 -25.38 18.71
N ALA A 455 -8.14 -25.49 17.93
CA ALA A 455 -7.84 -26.70 17.17
C ALA A 455 -7.22 -27.83 18.01
N VAL A 456 -6.75 -27.56 19.23
CA VAL A 456 -6.13 -28.56 20.11
C VAL A 456 -7.10 -29.70 20.42
N SER A 457 -8.35 -29.36 20.74
CA SER A 457 -9.37 -30.37 21.06
C SER A 457 -9.80 -31.18 19.84
N GLU A 458 -9.79 -30.60 18.65
CA GLU A 458 -10.10 -31.27 17.39
C GLU A 458 -8.98 -32.23 17.00
N PHE A 459 -7.72 -31.81 17.15
CA PHE A 459 -6.55 -32.64 16.91
C PHE A 459 -6.51 -33.82 17.87
N ALA A 460 -6.77 -33.62 19.16
CA ALA A 460 -6.82 -34.68 20.16
C ALA A 460 -7.91 -35.74 19.88
N LYS A 461 -9.04 -35.33 19.27
CA LYS A 461 -10.08 -36.26 18.79
C LYS A 461 -9.65 -37.02 17.53
N LEU A 462 -8.94 -36.35 16.62
CA LEU A 462 -8.45 -36.96 15.38
C LEU A 462 -7.36 -37.99 15.64
N ARG A 463 -6.53 -37.75 16.64
CA ARG A 463 -5.37 -38.59 17.03
C ARG A 463 -5.44 -38.95 18.52
N PRO A 464 -6.39 -39.80 18.93
CA PRO A 464 -6.54 -40.20 20.32
C PRO A 464 -5.38 -41.10 20.83
N ASP A 465 -4.56 -41.61 19.93
CA ASP A 465 -3.34 -42.38 20.17
C ASP A 465 -2.17 -41.51 20.62
N LEU A 466 -2.24 -40.21 20.47
CA LEU A 466 -1.16 -39.29 20.81
C LEU A 466 -1.47 -38.48 22.08
N ASN A 467 -0.39 -38.15 22.80
CA ASN A 467 -0.42 -37.23 23.92
C ASN A 467 -0.05 -35.82 23.43
N VAL A 468 -0.91 -34.82 23.72
CA VAL A 468 -0.74 -33.41 23.35
C VAL A 468 -0.35 -32.64 24.61
N ARG A 469 0.92 -32.31 24.77
CA ARG A 469 1.43 -31.52 25.88
C ARG A 469 1.58 -30.07 25.45
N ILE A 470 0.71 -29.18 25.92
CA ILE A 470 0.80 -27.73 25.68
C ILE A 470 2.03 -27.19 26.42
N VAL A 471 2.95 -26.58 25.69
CA VAL A 471 4.17 -25.97 26.23
C VAL A 471 4.05 -24.46 26.31
N LYS A 472 3.45 -23.84 25.30
CA LYS A 472 3.13 -22.42 25.26
C LYS A 472 1.71 -22.26 24.76
N ASP A 473 0.95 -21.39 25.40
CA ASP A 473 -0.44 -21.13 25.08
C ASP A 473 -0.75 -19.63 25.07
N GLY A 474 -1.82 -19.25 24.35
CA GLY A 474 -2.28 -17.87 24.30
C GLY A 474 -1.27 -16.91 23.63
N LEU A 475 -0.41 -17.42 22.76
CA LEU A 475 0.54 -16.63 22.03
C LEU A 475 -0.20 -15.80 20.97
N THR A 476 -0.15 -14.48 21.11
CA THR A 476 -0.79 -13.49 20.22
C THR A 476 -2.32 -13.37 20.32
N GLU A 477 -2.89 -12.32 19.69
CA GLU A 477 -4.34 -12.10 19.58
C GLU A 477 -5.08 -13.31 18.97
N HIS A 478 -4.41 -14.13 18.16
CA HIS A 478 -4.96 -15.33 17.54
C HIS A 478 -4.89 -16.58 18.42
N GLN A 479 -4.46 -16.46 19.68
CA GLN A 479 -4.37 -17.54 20.66
C GLN A 479 -3.70 -18.80 20.11
N PHE A 480 -2.52 -18.65 19.50
CA PHE A 480 -1.73 -19.78 19.03
C PHE A 480 -1.13 -20.56 20.20
N THR A 481 -1.12 -21.88 20.04
CA THR A 481 -0.57 -22.84 20.99
C THR A 481 0.58 -23.60 20.36
N ALA A 482 1.70 -23.68 21.06
CA ALA A 482 2.79 -24.59 20.73
C ALA A 482 2.67 -25.84 21.61
N ALA A 483 2.38 -26.98 20.98
CA ALA A 483 2.20 -28.26 21.65
C ALA A 483 3.29 -29.24 21.24
N ARG A 484 3.78 -30.02 22.22
CA ARG A 484 4.62 -31.16 22.03
C ARG A 484 3.74 -32.39 21.86
N ILE A 485 3.93 -33.12 20.77
CA ILE A 485 3.18 -34.32 20.43
C ILE A 485 4.06 -35.55 20.71
N GLU A 486 3.58 -36.48 21.53
CA GLU A 486 4.29 -37.68 21.96
C GLU A 486 3.38 -38.90 21.80
N LYS A 487 3.94 -40.11 21.77
CA LYS A 487 3.15 -41.34 21.86
C LYS A 487 2.56 -41.44 23.27
N LYS A 488 1.34 -41.97 23.38
CA LYS A 488 0.76 -42.30 24.68
C LYS A 488 1.47 -43.49 25.28
#